data_a96af1cc7d575d147d3fe6beca991b00
#
_entry.id   a96af1cc7d575d147d3fe6beca991b00
#
_cell.length_a   1.000
_cell.length_b   1.000
_cell.length_c   1.000
_cell.angle_alpha   90.00
_cell.angle_beta   90.00
_cell.angle_gamma   90.00
#
_symmetry.space_group_name_H-M   'P 1'
#
loop_
_entity.id
_entity.type
_entity.pdbx_description
1 polymer ?
#
loop_
_entity_poly.entity_id
_entity_poly.type
_entity_poly.pdbx_seq_one_letter_code
_entity_poly.pdbx_strand_id
1 'polypeptide(L)'
;MVKATDPRTIRTRQLIIDAFNELLVTKGFEQMTVKDITERATINRATFYAHFVDKYALLEEVLTELIERIMNESLKEIETEQLSEQVIVQYFLGIVRVHDQMYANCRRGYNSFTHTIDEKLKQYLVRAIEKRLPTERSVNAVIIGWGLYGMYSDWDHHKGGDAAAYAKTAAQPLLLLI
;
A
#
# COMPACT_ATOMS: atom_id res chain seq x y z
N MET A 1 -10.62 24.36 7.21
CA MET A 1 -9.55 23.83 6.34
C MET A 1 -8.21 24.26 6.93
N VAL A 2 -7.50 23.35 7.60
CA VAL A 2 -6.13 23.61 8.07
C VAL A 2 -5.22 23.63 6.84
N LYS A 3 -4.45 24.72 6.65
CA LYS A 3 -3.51 24.82 5.53
C LYS A 3 -2.46 23.72 5.66
N ALA A 4 -2.41 22.80 4.70
CA ALA A 4 -1.48 21.65 4.64
C ALA A 4 0.03 22.03 4.64
N THR A 5 0.35 23.30 4.78
CA THR A 5 1.71 23.88 4.68
C THR A 5 2.26 24.41 5.99
N ASP A 6 1.52 24.36 7.12
CA ASP A 6 2.06 24.79 8.41
C ASP A 6 3.00 23.69 8.97
N PRO A 7 4.29 23.98 9.23
CA PRO A 7 5.23 23.02 9.79
C PRO A 7 4.77 22.36 11.10
N ARG A 8 3.95 23.04 11.89
CA ARG A 8 3.38 22.49 13.13
C ARG A 8 2.36 21.40 12.82
N THR A 9 1.53 21.61 11.79
CA THR A 9 0.53 20.63 11.31
C THR A 9 1.21 19.37 10.82
N ILE A 10 2.27 19.52 9.99
CA ILE A 10 3.05 18.39 9.48
C ILE A 10 3.68 17.60 10.63
N ARG A 11 4.31 18.28 11.58
CA ARG A 11 4.94 17.64 12.75
C ARG A 11 3.93 16.89 13.61
N THR A 12 2.78 17.50 13.89
CA THR A 12 1.73 16.86 14.70
C THR A 12 1.17 15.62 14.00
N ARG A 13 0.97 15.71 12.68
CA ARG A 13 0.52 14.59 11.86
C ARG A 13 1.52 13.42 11.92
N GLN A 14 2.81 13.71 11.83
CA GLN A 14 3.85 12.68 11.95
C GLN A 14 3.83 12.01 13.33
N LEU A 15 3.68 12.77 14.41
CA LEU A 15 3.55 12.21 15.77
C LEU A 15 2.37 11.23 15.89
N ILE A 16 1.25 11.53 15.23
CA ILE A 16 0.08 10.64 15.22
C ILE A 16 0.40 9.34 14.45
N ILE A 17 1.03 9.44 13.28
CA ILE A 17 1.42 8.29 12.45
C ILE A 17 2.44 7.41 13.17
N ASP A 18 3.46 8.01 13.81
CA ASP A 18 4.47 7.27 14.56
C ASP A 18 3.85 6.51 15.74
N ALA A 19 2.99 7.18 16.52
CA ALA A 19 2.26 6.55 17.62
C ALA A 19 1.37 5.40 17.14
N PHE A 20 0.69 5.57 16.02
CA PHE A 20 -0.14 4.53 15.40
C PHE A 20 0.70 3.31 14.99
N ASN A 21 1.82 3.51 14.31
CA ASN A 21 2.71 2.43 13.90
C ASN A 21 3.27 1.62 15.08
N GLU A 22 3.67 2.29 16.15
CA GLU A 22 4.12 1.61 17.39
C GLU A 22 3.00 0.78 18.03
N LEU A 23 1.78 1.31 18.05
CA LEU A 23 0.62 0.61 18.60
C LEU A 23 0.15 -0.55 17.71
N LEU A 24 0.33 -0.47 16.41
CA LEU A 24 0.08 -1.61 15.50
C LEU A 24 0.90 -2.83 15.89
N VAL A 25 2.17 -2.63 16.22
CA VAL A 25 3.09 -3.72 16.61
C VAL A 25 2.78 -4.24 18.01
N THR A 26 2.49 -3.34 18.97
CA THR A 26 2.39 -3.69 20.41
C THR A 26 1.00 -4.15 20.82
N LYS A 27 -0.05 -3.51 20.29
CA LYS A 27 -1.44 -3.73 20.70
C LYS A 27 -2.29 -4.38 19.59
N GLY A 28 -1.97 -4.12 18.34
CA GLY A 28 -2.76 -4.51 17.17
C GLY A 28 -3.93 -3.55 16.90
N PHE A 29 -4.38 -3.51 15.64
CA PHE A 29 -5.37 -2.53 15.17
C PHE A 29 -6.74 -2.65 15.85
N GLU A 30 -7.24 -3.88 16.01
CA GLU A 30 -8.59 -4.12 16.59
C GLU A 30 -8.73 -3.52 17.99
N GLN A 31 -7.72 -3.73 18.84
CA GLN A 31 -7.73 -3.29 20.23
C GLN A 31 -7.32 -1.83 20.40
N MET A 32 -6.76 -1.21 19.32
CA MET A 32 -6.31 0.16 19.33
C MET A 32 -7.49 1.13 19.33
N THR A 33 -7.45 2.13 20.20
CA THR A 33 -8.42 3.23 20.27
C THR A 33 -7.77 4.57 19.95
N VAL A 34 -8.59 5.56 19.58
CA VAL A 34 -8.09 6.95 19.42
C VAL A 34 -7.48 7.47 20.72
N LYS A 35 -7.97 7.01 21.88
CA LYS A 35 -7.39 7.35 23.18
C LYS A 35 -5.94 6.87 23.27
N ASP A 36 -5.68 5.61 22.93
CA ASP A 36 -4.33 5.05 22.96
C ASP A 36 -3.37 5.85 22.05
N ILE A 37 -3.83 6.18 20.84
CA ILE A 37 -3.03 6.96 19.85
C ILE A 37 -2.70 8.34 20.41
N THR A 38 -3.70 9.05 20.99
CA THR A 38 -3.49 10.41 21.51
C THR A 38 -2.61 10.43 22.76
N GLU A 39 -2.74 9.46 23.64
CA GLU A 39 -1.85 9.29 24.81
C GLU A 39 -0.41 9.00 24.35
N ARG A 40 -0.22 8.11 23.37
CA ARG A 40 1.10 7.77 22.84
C ARG A 40 1.75 8.94 22.10
N ALA A 41 0.98 9.68 21.30
CA ALA A 41 1.44 10.87 20.58
C ALA A 41 1.60 12.11 21.47
N THR A 42 1.18 12.05 22.74
CA THR A 42 1.19 13.17 23.69
C THR A 42 0.41 14.39 23.15
N ILE A 43 -0.78 14.14 22.61
CA ILE A 43 -1.69 15.15 22.07
C ILE A 43 -3.09 14.98 22.70
N ASN A 44 -3.95 16.01 22.58
CA ASN A 44 -5.34 15.87 22.95
C ASN A 44 -6.20 15.31 21.80
N ARG A 45 -7.41 14.78 22.13
CA ARG A 45 -8.33 14.21 21.15
C ARG A 45 -8.79 15.22 20.09
N ALA A 46 -8.98 16.49 20.44
CA ALA A 46 -9.38 17.52 19.48
C ALA A 46 -8.31 17.71 18.42
N THR A 47 -7.03 17.65 18.83
CA THR A 47 -5.89 17.68 17.87
C THR A 47 -5.91 16.48 16.93
N PHE A 48 -6.19 15.26 17.42
CA PHE A 48 -6.33 14.09 16.56
C PHE A 48 -7.44 14.29 15.53
N TYR A 49 -8.63 14.70 15.98
CA TYR A 49 -9.78 14.90 15.07
C TYR A 49 -9.64 16.08 14.11
N ALA A 50 -8.69 16.99 14.34
CA ALA A 50 -8.32 18.02 13.37
C ALA A 50 -7.51 17.45 12.18
N HIS A 51 -6.90 16.26 12.33
CA HIS A 51 -6.11 15.59 11.32
C HIS A 51 -6.82 14.38 10.69
N PHE A 52 -7.50 13.57 11.50
CA PHE A 52 -8.12 12.31 11.08
C PHE A 52 -9.52 12.18 11.65
N VAL A 53 -10.47 11.74 10.85
CA VAL A 53 -11.87 11.55 11.26
C VAL A 53 -11.96 10.42 12.31
N ASP A 54 -11.18 9.35 12.14
CA ASP A 54 -11.11 8.19 13.03
C ASP A 54 -9.81 7.38 12.78
N LYS A 55 -9.66 6.26 13.50
CA LYS A 55 -8.50 5.37 13.35
C LYS A 55 -8.45 4.65 11.99
N TYR A 56 -9.60 4.49 11.33
CA TYR A 56 -9.67 3.84 10.01
C TYR A 56 -9.16 4.76 8.92
N ALA A 57 -9.52 6.05 8.97
CA ALA A 57 -8.98 7.06 8.07
C ALA A 57 -7.45 7.20 8.23
N LEU A 58 -6.94 7.10 9.46
CA LEU A 58 -5.50 7.06 9.72
C LEU A 58 -4.86 5.80 9.14
N LEU A 59 -5.46 4.62 9.33
CA LEU A 59 -4.98 3.36 8.73
C LEU A 59 -4.91 3.47 7.20
N GLU A 60 -5.98 3.94 6.57
CA GLU A 60 -6.03 4.08 5.11
C GLU A 60 -4.90 4.96 4.57
N GLU A 61 -4.57 6.03 5.27
CA GLU A 61 -3.51 6.93 4.88
C GLU A 61 -2.13 6.31 5.07
N VAL A 62 -1.88 5.67 6.21
CA VAL A 62 -0.63 4.94 6.49
C VAL A 62 -0.40 3.84 5.46
N LEU A 63 -1.45 3.08 5.10
CA LEU A 63 -1.36 2.05 4.05
C LEU A 63 -1.06 2.65 2.68
N THR A 64 -1.69 3.78 2.35
CA THR A 64 -1.45 4.46 1.07
C THR A 64 0.02 4.91 0.95
N GLU A 65 0.54 5.58 1.98
CA GLU A 65 1.95 6.02 2.03
C GLU A 65 2.93 4.83 1.96
N LEU A 66 2.63 3.74 2.66
CA LEU A 66 3.43 2.51 2.64
C LEU A 66 3.48 1.89 1.23
N ILE A 67 2.32 1.72 0.60
CA ILE A 67 2.21 1.14 -0.74
C ILE A 67 2.98 2.01 -1.75
N GLU A 68 2.75 3.33 -1.74
CA GLU A 68 3.44 4.25 -2.64
C GLU A 68 4.95 4.19 -2.47
N ARG A 69 5.44 4.18 -1.24
CA ARG A 69 6.87 4.09 -0.94
C ARG A 69 7.48 2.79 -1.47
N ILE A 70 6.89 1.63 -1.15
CA ILE A 70 7.41 0.33 -1.57
C ILE A 70 7.37 0.18 -3.09
N MET A 71 6.28 0.61 -3.73
CA MET A 71 6.15 0.54 -5.18
C MET A 71 7.15 1.46 -5.89
N ASN A 72 7.36 2.68 -5.39
CA ASN A 72 8.35 3.58 -5.95
C ASN A 72 9.78 3.05 -5.77
N GLU A 73 10.10 2.46 -4.61
CA GLU A 73 11.39 1.79 -4.38
C GLU A 73 11.58 0.61 -5.33
N SER A 74 10.53 -0.17 -5.61
CA SER A 74 10.59 -1.32 -6.53
C SER A 74 10.87 -0.92 -7.98
N LEU A 75 10.45 0.27 -8.36
CA LEU A 75 10.60 0.80 -9.72
C LEU A 75 11.81 1.73 -9.89
N LYS A 76 12.55 2.02 -8.82
CA LYS A 76 13.60 3.04 -8.81
C LYS A 76 14.70 2.85 -9.86
N GLU A 77 15.02 1.59 -10.17
CA GLU A 77 16.07 1.24 -11.14
C GLU A 77 15.55 1.06 -12.56
N ILE A 78 14.25 1.30 -12.78
CA ILE A 78 13.65 1.16 -14.12
C ILE A 78 13.63 2.52 -14.81
N GLU A 79 14.41 2.65 -15.86
CA GLU A 79 14.55 3.89 -16.64
C GLU A 79 13.36 4.15 -17.58
N THR A 80 12.53 3.14 -17.86
CA THR A 80 11.41 3.28 -18.82
C THR A 80 10.11 3.69 -18.13
N GLU A 81 9.45 4.68 -18.70
CA GLU A 81 8.09 5.07 -18.32
C GLU A 81 7.02 4.15 -18.95
N GLN A 82 7.37 3.38 -19.96
CA GLN A 82 6.46 2.49 -20.66
C GLN A 82 6.26 1.18 -19.90
N LEU A 83 5.07 0.61 -20.02
CA LEU A 83 4.76 -0.71 -19.47
C LEU A 83 5.53 -1.79 -20.23
N SER A 84 6.24 -2.65 -19.51
CA SER A 84 7.07 -3.72 -20.04
C SER A 84 7.05 -4.92 -19.09
N GLU A 85 7.58 -6.07 -19.53
CA GLU A 85 7.74 -7.25 -18.67
C GLU A 85 8.48 -6.89 -17.37
N GLN A 86 9.57 -6.15 -17.46
CA GLN A 86 10.35 -5.75 -16.30
C GLN A 86 9.53 -4.91 -15.31
N VAL A 87 8.72 -3.98 -15.80
CA VAL A 87 7.81 -3.16 -14.97
C VAL A 87 6.76 -4.03 -14.29
N ILE A 88 6.14 -4.97 -15.03
CA ILE A 88 5.14 -5.90 -14.49
C ILE A 88 5.75 -6.77 -13.37
N VAL A 89 6.94 -7.33 -13.61
CA VAL A 89 7.66 -8.12 -12.60
C VAL A 89 7.95 -7.30 -11.34
N GLN A 90 8.38 -6.04 -11.48
CA GLN A 90 8.66 -5.19 -10.32
C GLN A 90 7.39 -4.77 -9.57
N TYR A 91 6.27 -4.56 -10.25
CA TYR A 91 4.99 -4.36 -9.56
C TYR A 91 4.59 -5.60 -8.76
N PHE A 92 4.73 -6.80 -9.33
CA PHE A 92 4.46 -8.04 -8.61
C PHE A 92 5.33 -8.17 -7.36
N LEU A 93 6.64 -7.98 -7.49
CA LEU A 93 7.57 -8.02 -6.34
C LEU A 93 7.26 -6.94 -5.30
N GLY A 94 6.79 -5.78 -5.74
CA GLY A 94 6.29 -4.72 -4.86
C GLY A 94 5.09 -5.18 -4.03
N ILE A 95 4.12 -5.88 -4.64
CA ILE A 95 2.96 -6.46 -3.93
C ILE A 95 3.43 -7.43 -2.84
N VAL A 96 4.32 -8.36 -3.19
CA VAL A 96 4.92 -9.31 -2.22
C VAL A 96 5.54 -8.56 -1.04
N ARG A 97 6.37 -7.53 -1.30
CA ARG A 97 7.02 -6.73 -0.25
C ARG A 97 6.01 -5.99 0.65
N VAL A 98 4.91 -5.48 0.09
CA VAL A 98 3.86 -4.81 0.89
C VAL A 98 3.26 -5.79 1.89
N HIS A 99 2.87 -6.98 1.44
CA HIS A 99 2.29 -8.00 2.32
C HIS A 99 3.29 -8.51 3.35
N ASP A 100 4.53 -8.78 2.96
CA ASP A 100 5.60 -9.23 3.87
C ASP A 100 5.87 -8.19 4.96
N GLN A 101 5.97 -6.91 4.61
CA GLN A 101 6.23 -5.84 5.58
C GLN A 101 5.04 -5.65 6.53
N MET A 102 3.81 -5.73 6.01
CA MET A 102 2.62 -5.62 6.85
C MET A 102 2.47 -6.84 7.77
N TYR A 103 2.72 -8.04 7.29
CA TYR A 103 2.70 -9.25 8.11
C TYR A 103 3.75 -9.21 9.23
N ALA A 104 4.98 -8.78 8.90
CA ALA A 104 6.05 -8.64 9.89
C ALA A 104 5.72 -7.63 10.99
N ASN A 105 5.11 -6.50 10.61
CA ASN A 105 4.80 -5.41 11.54
C ASN A 105 3.50 -5.64 12.34
N CYS A 106 2.57 -6.47 11.86
CA CYS A 106 1.21 -6.54 12.37
C CYS A 106 0.71 -7.96 12.63
N ARG A 107 1.58 -8.87 13.09
CA ARG A 107 1.25 -10.30 13.30
C ARG A 107 -0.09 -10.57 13.99
N ARG A 108 -0.52 -9.71 14.94
CA ARG A 108 -1.75 -9.91 15.75
C ARG A 108 -3.02 -9.32 15.12
N GLY A 109 -2.92 -8.61 14.01
CA GLY A 109 -4.07 -7.91 13.44
C GLY A 109 -4.08 -7.87 11.92
N TYR A 110 -3.13 -8.57 11.28
CA TYR A 110 -3.00 -8.57 9.82
C TYR A 110 -4.30 -8.94 9.11
N ASN A 111 -4.97 -10.00 9.57
CA ASN A 111 -6.21 -10.47 8.95
C ASN A 111 -7.37 -9.47 9.02
N SER A 112 -7.38 -8.56 9.99
CA SER A 112 -8.48 -7.61 10.16
C SER A 112 -8.49 -6.47 9.15
N PHE A 113 -7.36 -6.21 8.49
CA PHE A 113 -7.27 -5.16 7.47
C PHE A 113 -6.63 -5.61 6.14
N THR A 114 -6.41 -6.92 5.95
CA THR A 114 -5.93 -7.49 4.68
C THR A 114 -6.78 -7.01 3.50
N HIS A 115 -8.10 -7.05 3.64
CA HIS A 115 -9.01 -6.54 2.61
C HIS A 115 -8.74 -5.06 2.26
N THR A 116 -8.43 -4.22 3.25
CA THR A 116 -8.10 -2.81 2.99
C THR A 116 -6.78 -2.67 2.22
N ILE A 117 -5.77 -3.49 2.57
CA ILE A 117 -4.50 -3.54 1.83
C ILE A 117 -4.75 -3.94 0.38
N ASP A 118 -5.53 -5.00 0.16
CA ASP A 118 -5.84 -5.56 -1.16
C ASP A 118 -6.53 -4.53 -2.05
N GLU A 119 -7.55 -3.85 -1.53
CA GLU A 119 -8.26 -2.81 -2.27
C GLU A 119 -7.37 -1.59 -2.59
N LYS A 120 -6.53 -1.18 -1.65
CA LYS A 120 -5.57 -0.08 -1.88
C LYS A 120 -4.51 -0.46 -2.91
N LEU A 121 -4.01 -1.70 -2.88
CA LEU A 121 -3.07 -2.22 -3.87
C LEU A 121 -3.68 -2.24 -5.27
N LYS A 122 -4.89 -2.80 -5.43
CA LYS A 122 -5.59 -2.81 -6.71
C LYS A 122 -5.79 -1.40 -7.26
N GLN A 123 -6.25 -0.48 -6.42
CA GLN A 123 -6.44 0.93 -6.82
C GLN A 123 -5.12 1.59 -7.23
N TYR A 124 -4.04 1.35 -6.49
CA TYR A 124 -2.72 1.86 -6.82
C TYR A 124 -2.26 1.32 -8.18
N LEU A 125 -2.32 -0.01 -8.37
CA LEU A 125 -1.88 -0.67 -9.60
C LEU A 125 -2.61 -0.14 -10.84
N VAL A 126 -3.95 -0.05 -10.78
CA VAL A 126 -4.73 0.51 -11.91
C VAL A 126 -4.25 1.91 -12.27
N ARG A 127 -4.12 2.81 -11.29
CA ARG A 127 -3.67 4.19 -11.52
C ARG A 127 -2.23 4.26 -12.06
N ALA A 128 -1.36 3.39 -11.56
CA ALA A 128 0.05 3.35 -11.97
C ALA A 128 0.22 2.79 -13.39
N ILE A 129 -0.58 1.79 -13.77
CA ILE A 129 -0.63 1.23 -15.12
C ILE A 129 -1.26 2.23 -16.10
N GLU A 130 -2.34 2.90 -15.71
CA GLU A 130 -2.97 3.95 -16.54
C GLU A 130 -1.99 5.02 -17.02
N LYS A 131 -1.10 5.46 -16.14
CA LYS A 131 -0.07 6.46 -16.46
C LYS A 131 0.98 5.96 -17.46
N ARG A 132 1.09 4.64 -17.63
CA ARG A 132 2.09 3.98 -18.50
C ARG A 132 1.51 3.47 -19.82
N LEU A 133 0.21 3.58 -20.01
CA LEU A 133 -0.47 3.22 -21.24
C LEU A 133 -0.72 4.46 -22.10
N PRO A 134 -0.73 4.31 -23.43
CA PRO A 134 -0.88 5.45 -24.36
C PRO A 134 -2.26 6.11 -24.33
N THR A 135 -3.27 5.47 -23.75
CA THR A 135 -4.65 5.97 -23.73
C THR A 135 -5.13 6.09 -22.28
N GLU A 136 -5.58 7.28 -21.88
CA GLU A 136 -6.17 7.49 -20.55
C GLU A 136 -7.39 6.57 -20.33
N ARG A 137 -7.52 6.05 -19.12
CA ARG A 137 -8.60 5.13 -18.68
C ARG A 137 -8.82 3.92 -19.60
N SER A 138 -7.76 3.30 -20.01
CA SER A 138 -7.84 2.04 -20.75
C SER A 138 -8.43 0.94 -19.85
N VAL A 139 -9.42 0.22 -20.36
CA VAL A 139 -9.91 -1.03 -19.75
C VAL A 139 -8.74 -1.98 -19.48
N ASN A 140 -7.70 -1.93 -20.32
CA ASN A 140 -6.48 -2.71 -20.15
C ASN A 140 -5.75 -2.39 -18.84
N ALA A 141 -5.77 -1.11 -18.37
CA ALA A 141 -5.18 -0.76 -17.07
C ALA A 141 -5.88 -1.49 -15.91
N VAL A 142 -7.19 -1.62 -15.98
CA VAL A 142 -7.97 -2.38 -14.98
C VAL A 142 -7.63 -3.86 -15.06
N ILE A 143 -7.62 -4.44 -16.27
CA ILE A 143 -7.33 -5.87 -16.47
C ILE A 143 -5.91 -6.20 -16.01
N ILE A 144 -4.93 -5.38 -16.38
CA ILE A 144 -3.53 -5.60 -15.98
C ILE A 144 -3.35 -5.40 -14.48
N GLY A 145 -3.91 -4.34 -13.89
CA GLY A 145 -3.80 -4.08 -12.46
C GLY A 145 -4.43 -5.19 -11.59
N TRP A 146 -5.60 -5.67 -11.98
CA TRP A 146 -6.26 -6.79 -11.29
C TRP A 146 -5.58 -8.12 -11.60
N GLY A 147 -5.06 -8.30 -12.82
CA GLY A 147 -4.25 -9.45 -13.20
C GLY A 147 -2.98 -9.58 -12.37
N LEU A 148 -2.27 -8.48 -12.12
CA LEU A 148 -1.11 -8.42 -11.22
C LEU A 148 -1.46 -8.86 -9.80
N TYR A 149 -2.58 -8.37 -9.27
CA TYR A 149 -3.05 -8.81 -7.96
C TYR A 149 -3.47 -10.28 -7.95
N GLY A 150 -4.13 -10.74 -9.02
CA GLY A 150 -4.49 -12.15 -9.23
C GLY A 150 -3.27 -13.07 -9.26
N MET A 151 -2.20 -12.66 -9.95
CA MET A 151 -0.91 -13.38 -9.95
C MET A 151 -0.36 -13.51 -8.51
N TYR A 152 -0.40 -12.43 -7.73
CA TYR A 152 0.04 -12.47 -6.33
C TYR A 152 -0.81 -13.44 -5.51
N SER A 153 -2.13 -13.36 -5.62
CA SER A 153 -3.07 -14.23 -4.89
C SER A 153 -2.85 -15.72 -5.22
N ASP A 154 -2.60 -16.05 -6.50
CA ASP A 154 -2.30 -17.40 -6.93
C ASP A 154 -0.95 -17.89 -6.37
N TRP A 155 0.08 -17.08 -6.49
CA TRP A 155 1.41 -17.38 -5.98
C TRP A 155 1.42 -17.60 -4.45
N ASP A 156 0.77 -16.72 -3.69
CA ASP A 156 0.67 -16.81 -2.23
C ASP A 156 -0.11 -18.05 -1.79
N HIS A 157 -1.24 -18.35 -2.46
CA HIS A 157 -2.06 -19.53 -2.20
C HIS A 157 -1.28 -20.84 -2.37
N HIS A 158 -0.42 -20.91 -3.40
CA HIS A 158 0.37 -22.10 -3.69
C HIS A 158 1.70 -22.14 -2.92
N LYS A 159 1.94 -21.22 -1.99
CA LYS A 159 3.18 -21.08 -1.19
C LYS A 159 4.46 -21.02 -2.03
N GLY A 160 4.40 -20.36 -3.04
CA GLY A 160 5.02 -20.14 -4.32
C GLY A 160 6.43 -20.20 -4.52
N GLY A 161 7.42 -20.54 -4.01
CA GLY A 161 8.78 -20.59 -4.57
C GLY A 161 9.37 -19.21 -4.93
N ASP A 162 10.21 -19.18 -5.95
CA ASP A 162 10.85 -17.93 -6.42
C ASP A 162 9.83 -16.97 -7.04
N ALA A 163 9.54 -15.88 -6.32
CA ALA A 163 8.58 -14.86 -6.72
C ALA A 163 8.95 -14.19 -8.06
N ALA A 164 10.25 -13.98 -8.32
CA ALA A 164 10.70 -13.36 -9.56
C ALA A 164 10.56 -14.31 -10.76
N ALA A 165 10.86 -15.59 -10.58
CA ALA A 165 10.68 -16.60 -11.63
C ALA A 165 9.19 -16.80 -11.96
N TYR A 166 8.34 -16.89 -10.94
CA TYR A 166 6.89 -16.95 -11.12
C TYR A 166 6.37 -15.72 -11.88
N ALA A 167 6.75 -14.51 -11.43
CA ALA A 167 6.30 -13.26 -12.04
C ALA A 167 6.64 -13.16 -13.53
N LYS A 168 7.84 -13.57 -13.96
CA LYS A 168 8.23 -13.57 -15.37
C LYS A 168 7.33 -14.47 -16.22
N THR A 169 7.00 -15.66 -15.72
CA THR A 169 6.14 -16.59 -16.44
C THR A 169 4.70 -16.09 -16.50
N ALA A 170 4.16 -15.64 -15.37
CA ALA A 170 2.78 -15.19 -15.24
C ALA A 170 2.52 -13.82 -15.90
N ALA A 171 3.55 -13.01 -16.16
CA ALA A 171 3.43 -11.73 -16.84
C ALA A 171 3.08 -11.86 -18.34
N GLN A 172 3.43 -12.97 -18.99
CA GLN A 172 3.29 -13.13 -20.45
C GLN A 172 1.87 -12.84 -20.99
N PRO A 173 0.78 -13.33 -20.37
CA PRO A 173 -0.57 -12.99 -20.84
C PRO A 173 -0.90 -11.49 -20.71
N LEU A 174 -0.34 -10.79 -19.72
CA LEU A 174 -0.60 -9.38 -19.51
C LEU A 174 0.09 -8.51 -20.57
N LEU A 175 1.22 -8.98 -21.11
CA LEU A 175 1.94 -8.28 -22.18
C LEU A 175 1.16 -8.22 -23.49
N LEU A 176 0.18 -9.10 -23.70
CA LEU A 176 -0.70 -9.07 -24.87
C LEU A 176 -1.72 -7.92 -24.84
N LEU A 177 -1.82 -7.23 -23.71
CA LEU A 177 -2.75 -6.11 -23.47
C LEU A 177 -2.09 -4.74 -23.63
N ILE A 178 -0.80 -4.69 -23.91
CA ILE A 178 0.02 -3.49 -24.12
C ILE A 178 0.16 -3.15 -25.64
#